data_02d73bdd36ec8ff96c7ac010e40366f0
#
_entry.id   02d73bdd36ec8ff96c7ac010e40366f0
#
_cell.length_a   1.000
_cell.length_b   1.000
_cell.length_c   1.000
_cell.angle_alpha   90.00
_cell.angle_beta   90.00
_cell.angle_gamma   90.00
#
_symmetry.space_group_name_H-M   'P 1'
#
loop_
_entity.id
_entity.type
_entity.pdbx_description
1 polymer ?
#
loop_
_entity_poly.entity_id
_entity_poly.type
_entity_poly.pdbx_seq_one_letter_code
_entity_poly.pdbx_strand_id
1 'polypeptide(L)'
;MKYFEFGRENPELMVMLHGGGTSYHGMEPTAKEMAKTYHVVLVAYDGFNPDEPETEYKSPMDEAKRLGDYVVTQYGGKIDILYGISYGCRMLMEVLGDKRLTITTTIADGMPLHDYPDIRSKWGKDVYCFFYTGIFYAVMGHPGPKRKKFLAKVAGRTPEEADRILYGKATWRSWKNQDYFLIGKKTDYALFGKTDMYLWYGIKGDVDKKLSAGLDALKRGGYPFETKIFKDLGHGGLAGEQPERFSREVQAAHRRSLERKAE
;
A
#
# COMPACT_ATOMS: atom_id res chain seq x y z
N MET A 1 -0.60 14.87 5.36
CA MET A 1 -1.22 13.96 4.36
C MET A 1 -2.01 14.80 3.37
N LYS A 2 -1.87 14.52 2.09
CA LYS A 2 -2.56 15.21 1.00
C LYS A 2 -3.35 14.20 0.16
N TYR A 3 -4.46 14.65 -0.40
CA TYR A 3 -5.36 13.83 -1.19
C TYR A 3 -5.43 14.39 -2.60
N PHE A 4 -5.10 13.58 -3.59
CA PHE A 4 -5.20 13.93 -5.01
C PHE A 4 -6.41 13.20 -5.59
N GLU A 5 -7.36 13.95 -6.08
CA GLU A 5 -8.62 13.41 -6.58
C GLU A 5 -8.69 13.48 -8.10
N PHE A 6 -9.17 12.42 -8.71
CA PHE A 6 -9.38 12.25 -10.15
C PHE A 6 -10.74 11.62 -10.40
N GLY A 7 -11.42 11.99 -11.48
CA GLY A 7 -12.71 11.39 -11.89
C GLY A 7 -13.84 11.62 -10.87
N ARG A 8 -13.93 12.83 -10.33
CA ARG A 8 -14.94 13.21 -9.31
C ARG A 8 -16.40 13.04 -9.76
N GLU A 9 -16.63 12.97 -11.06
CA GLU A 9 -17.94 12.73 -11.67
C GLU A 9 -18.43 11.29 -11.50
N ASN A 10 -17.54 10.36 -11.15
CA ASN A 10 -17.89 8.95 -10.97
C ASN A 10 -18.45 8.70 -9.56
N PRO A 11 -19.48 7.83 -9.42
CA PRO A 11 -20.18 7.64 -8.15
C PRO A 11 -19.45 6.72 -7.15
N GLU A 12 -18.57 5.82 -7.63
CA GLU A 12 -17.89 4.83 -6.80
C GLU A 12 -16.49 5.33 -6.39
N LEU A 13 -16.23 5.33 -5.08
CA LEU A 13 -14.98 5.83 -4.51
C LEU A 13 -13.90 4.75 -4.45
N MET A 14 -12.75 5.02 -5.07
CA MET A 14 -11.53 4.23 -4.92
C MET A 14 -10.47 5.02 -4.15
N VAL A 15 -9.96 4.46 -3.06
CA VAL A 15 -8.82 5.00 -2.31
C VAL A 15 -7.56 4.19 -2.61
N MET A 16 -6.46 4.87 -2.97
CA MET A 16 -5.18 4.25 -3.36
C MET A 16 -4.05 4.66 -2.41
N LEU A 17 -3.36 3.65 -1.83
CA LEU A 17 -2.31 3.78 -0.82
C LEU A 17 -0.96 3.30 -1.39
N HIS A 18 0.03 4.19 -1.51
CA HIS A 18 1.33 3.86 -2.08
C HIS A 18 2.25 3.07 -1.14
N GLY A 19 3.33 2.51 -1.69
CA GLY A 19 4.32 1.72 -0.97
C GLY A 19 5.25 2.54 -0.08
N GLY A 20 6.01 1.87 0.77
CA GLY A 20 6.98 2.49 1.66
C GLY A 20 8.17 3.09 0.91
N GLY A 21 8.67 4.23 1.39
CA GLY A 21 9.82 4.92 0.80
C GLY A 21 9.61 5.45 -0.61
N THR A 22 8.38 5.37 -1.13
CA THR A 22 7.99 5.88 -2.45
C THR A 22 7.05 7.07 -2.30
N SER A 23 6.86 7.83 -3.37
CA SER A 23 5.85 8.88 -3.45
C SER A 23 4.61 8.40 -4.18
N TYR A 24 3.52 9.14 -4.04
CA TYR A 24 2.27 8.92 -4.77
C TYR A 24 2.44 8.99 -6.31
N HIS A 25 3.47 9.69 -6.81
CA HIS A 25 3.75 9.82 -8.25
C HIS A 25 3.91 8.46 -8.95
N GLY A 26 4.39 7.44 -8.23
CA GLY A 26 4.50 6.08 -8.80
C GLY A 26 3.18 5.46 -9.20
N MET A 27 2.07 5.94 -8.62
CA MET A 27 0.73 5.43 -8.88
C MET A 27 -0.15 6.42 -9.65
N GLU A 28 0.32 7.64 -9.89
CA GLU A 28 -0.46 8.69 -10.56
C GLU A 28 -0.97 8.28 -11.96
N PRO A 29 -0.15 7.65 -12.84
CA PRO A 29 -0.65 7.17 -14.14
C PRO A 29 -1.80 6.17 -13.98
N THR A 30 -1.72 5.28 -13.01
CA THR A 30 -2.74 4.28 -12.72
C THR A 30 -3.98 4.91 -12.09
N ALA A 31 -3.82 5.89 -11.21
CA ALA A 31 -4.95 6.66 -10.67
C ALA A 31 -5.72 7.39 -11.78
N LYS A 32 -5.01 7.98 -12.77
CA LYS A 32 -5.64 8.61 -13.94
C LYS A 32 -6.37 7.60 -14.83
N GLU A 33 -5.84 6.39 -14.98
CA GLU A 33 -6.52 5.32 -15.73
C GLU A 33 -7.79 4.86 -15.01
N MET A 34 -7.71 4.64 -13.69
CA MET A 34 -8.85 4.27 -12.85
C MET A 34 -9.93 5.35 -12.83
N ALA A 35 -9.54 6.62 -12.94
CA ALA A 35 -10.45 7.77 -12.96
C ALA A 35 -11.40 7.80 -14.17
N LYS A 36 -11.18 6.98 -15.18
CA LYS A 36 -12.15 6.78 -16.27
C LYS A 36 -13.43 6.09 -15.81
N THR A 37 -13.40 5.43 -14.64
CA THR A 37 -14.52 4.61 -14.12
C THR A 37 -14.88 4.95 -12.68
N TYR A 38 -13.90 5.36 -11.86
CA TYR A 38 -14.05 5.58 -10.43
C TYR A 38 -13.66 7.00 -10.03
N HIS A 39 -14.26 7.50 -8.97
CA HIS A 39 -13.73 8.65 -8.26
C HIS A 39 -12.52 8.18 -7.44
N VAL A 40 -11.31 8.55 -7.85
CA VAL A 40 -10.07 8.09 -7.24
C VAL A 40 -9.51 9.12 -6.27
N VAL A 41 -9.26 8.70 -5.04
CA VAL A 41 -8.47 9.42 -4.04
C VAL A 41 -7.10 8.76 -3.92
N LEU A 42 -6.08 9.37 -4.50
CA LEU A 42 -4.69 8.95 -4.36
C LEU A 42 -4.07 9.67 -3.17
N VAL A 43 -3.64 8.90 -2.17
CA VAL A 43 -3.12 9.41 -0.91
C VAL A 43 -1.63 9.67 -1.00
N ALA A 44 -1.17 10.85 -0.56
CA ALA A 44 0.24 11.16 -0.35
C ALA A 44 0.51 11.28 1.16
N TYR A 45 1.34 10.37 1.70
CA TYR A 45 1.70 10.38 3.12
C TYR A 45 2.61 11.56 3.46
N ASP A 46 2.44 12.12 4.65
CA ASP A 46 3.41 13.08 5.18
C ASP A 46 4.82 12.47 5.23
N GLY A 47 5.84 13.31 5.04
CA GLY A 47 7.22 12.86 5.00
C GLY A 47 7.62 12.10 3.73
N PHE A 48 6.64 11.70 2.87
CA PHE A 48 6.84 11.05 1.58
C PHE A 48 6.15 11.78 0.43
N ASN A 49 5.72 13.02 0.67
CA ASN A 49 5.10 13.89 -0.32
C ASN A 49 6.12 14.91 -0.86
N PRO A 50 6.51 14.82 -2.16
CA PRO A 50 7.44 15.79 -2.76
C PRO A 50 6.93 17.22 -2.80
N ASP A 51 5.59 17.43 -2.79
CA ASP A 51 4.97 18.76 -2.80
C ASP A 51 4.97 19.43 -1.41
N GLU A 52 5.17 18.65 -0.35
CA GLU A 52 5.16 19.10 1.06
C GLU A 52 6.37 18.49 1.80
N PRO A 53 7.61 18.80 1.37
CA PRO A 53 8.82 18.16 1.87
C PRO A 53 9.14 18.44 3.35
N GLU A 54 8.50 19.45 3.93
CA GLU A 54 8.63 19.84 5.35
C GLU A 54 7.78 18.99 6.27
N THR A 55 6.84 18.19 5.75
CA THR A 55 6.01 17.31 6.55
C THR A 55 6.79 16.09 7.06
N GLU A 56 6.30 15.48 8.13
CA GLU A 56 6.92 14.30 8.73
C GLU A 56 5.89 13.20 8.96
N TYR A 57 6.22 11.98 8.53
CA TYR A 57 5.42 10.78 8.80
C TYR A 57 5.44 10.45 10.29
N LYS A 58 4.28 10.49 10.95
CA LYS A 58 4.17 10.23 12.39
C LYS A 58 4.01 8.75 12.71
N SER A 59 3.01 8.10 12.15
CA SER A 59 2.75 6.67 12.32
C SER A 59 1.69 6.18 11.32
N PRO A 60 1.61 4.85 11.04
CA PRO A 60 0.52 4.28 10.24
C PRO A 60 -0.85 4.60 10.82
N MET A 61 -0.99 4.58 12.15
CA MET A 61 -2.25 4.85 12.85
C MET A 61 -2.69 6.30 12.72
N ASP A 62 -1.74 7.27 12.78
CA ASP A 62 -2.04 8.69 12.58
C ASP A 62 -2.51 8.96 11.15
N GLU A 63 -1.81 8.41 10.16
CA GLU A 63 -2.18 8.54 8.76
C GLU A 63 -3.54 7.88 8.47
N ALA A 64 -3.79 6.66 9.00
CA ALA A 64 -5.07 5.97 8.84
C ALA A 64 -6.23 6.74 9.47
N LYS A 65 -6.01 7.30 10.67
CA LYS A 65 -7.02 8.13 11.32
C LYS A 65 -7.37 9.36 10.48
N ARG A 66 -6.38 10.06 9.95
CA ARG A 66 -6.60 11.26 9.11
C ARG A 66 -7.32 10.91 7.81
N LEU A 67 -6.97 9.77 7.20
CA LEU A 67 -7.71 9.26 6.04
C LEU A 67 -9.16 8.92 6.41
N GLY A 68 -9.38 8.25 7.54
CA GLY A 68 -10.72 7.94 8.06
C GLY A 68 -11.55 9.21 8.29
N ASP A 69 -10.97 10.21 8.94
CA ASP A 69 -11.62 11.51 9.18
C ASP A 69 -12.01 12.18 7.84
N TYR A 70 -11.11 12.14 6.85
CA TYR A 70 -11.38 12.69 5.51
C TYR A 70 -12.52 11.95 4.81
N VAL A 71 -12.47 10.61 4.78
CA VAL A 71 -13.50 9.79 4.11
C VAL A 71 -14.86 9.94 4.80
N VAL A 72 -14.90 9.99 6.13
CA VAL A 72 -16.16 10.23 6.88
C VAL A 72 -16.73 11.61 6.53
N THR A 73 -15.88 12.64 6.50
CA THR A 73 -16.35 14.02 6.26
C THR A 73 -16.79 14.24 4.81
N GLN A 74 -16.05 13.71 3.85
CA GLN A 74 -16.30 13.98 2.42
C GLN A 74 -17.23 12.96 1.76
N TYR A 75 -17.24 11.70 2.24
CA TYR A 75 -17.90 10.57 1.57
C TYR A 75 -18.77 9.73 2.52
N GLY A 76 -19.13 10.27 3.69
CA GLY A 76 -20.01 9.57 4.65
C GLY A 76 -19.45 8.26 5.17
N GLY A 77 -18.13 8.06 5.13
CA GLY A 77 -17.48 6.85 5.61
C GLY A 77 -17.51 5.66 4.63
N LYS A 78 -17.94 5.85 3.39
CA LYS A 78 -18.02 4.78 2.39
C LYS A 78 -16.80 4.78 1.48
N ILE A 79 -16.22 3.59 1.26
CA ILE A 79 -15.17 3.31 0.26
C ILE A 79 -15.63 2.09 -0.55
N ASP A 80 -15.77 2.24 -1.86
CA ASP A 80 -16.14 1.13 -2.73
C ASP A 80 -14.95 0.21 -2.99
N ILE A 81 -13.75 0.79 -3.23
CA ILE A 81 -12.51 0.05 -3.44
C ILE A 81 -11.37 0.67 -2.60
N LEU A 82 -10.77 -0.12 -1.70
CA LEU A 82 -9.55 0.24 -0.99
C LEU A 82 -8.38 -0.56 -1.57
N TYR A 83 -7.41 0.12 -2.17
CA TYR A 83 -6.20 -0.48 -2.72
C TYR A 83 -4.97 -0.04 -1.93
N GLY A 84 -4.10 -1.00 -1.61
CA GLY A 84 -2.80 -0.72 -1.01
C GLY A 84 -1.71 -1.60 -1.59
N ILE A 85 -0.52 -1.02 -1.82
CA ILE A 85 0.63 -1.75 -2.33
C ILE A 85 1.74 -1.83 -1.30
N SER A 86 2.34 -3.02 -1.11
CA SER A 86 3.52 -3.22 -0.26
C SER A 86 3.31 -2.68 1.16
N TYR A 87 4.06 -1.66 1.57
CA TYR A 87 3.83 -0.94 2.83
C TYR A 87 2.40 -0.33 2.92
N GLY A 88 1.84 0.12 1.80
CA GLY A 88 0.45 0.58 1.73
C GLY A 88 -0.55 -0.45 2.23
N CYS A 89 -0.21 -1.75 2.18
CA CYS A 89 -1.04 -2.80 2.79
C CYS A 89 -1.02 -2.77 4.32
N ARG A 90 0.06 -2.29 4.95
CA ARG A 90 0.09 -2.07 6.41
C ARG A 90 -0.86 -0.93 6.79
N MET A 91 -0.81 0.15 6.02
CA MET A 91 -1.72 1.28 6.15
C MET A 91 -3.19 0.87 5.92
N LEU A 92 -3.44 0.07 4.88
CA LEU A 92 -4.74 -0.51 4.55
C LEU A 92 -5.35 -1.28 5.74
N MET A 93 -4.55 -2.07 6.47
CA MET A 93 -5.02 -2.80 7.65
C MET A 93 -5.46 -1.85 8.79
N GLU A 94 -4.76 -0.73 9.00
CA GLU A 94 -5.17 0.28 9.97
C GLU A 94 -6.50 0.95 9.55
N VAL A 95 -6.68 1.22 8.24
CA VAL A 95 -7.93 1.77 7.69
C VAL A 95 -9.08 0.78 7.85
N LEU A 96 -8.88 -0.52 7.60
CA LEU A 96 -9.89 -1.57 7.86
C LEU A 96 -10.27 -1.66 9.35
N GLY A 97 -9.36 -1.27 10.25
CA GLY A 97 -9.61 -1.19 11.68
C GLY A 97 -10.58 -0.06 12.09
N ASP A 98 -10.77 0.96 11.27
CA ASP A 98 -11.67 2.08 11.59
C ASP A 98 -13.14 1.67 11.44
N LYS A 99 -13.85 1.64 12.57
CA LYS A 99 -15.26 1.22 12.63
C LYS A 99 -16.24 2.18 11.97
N ARG A 100 -15.80 3.40 11.65
CA ARG A 100 -16.60 4.44 10.98
C ARG A 100 -16.68 4.21 9.47
N LEU A 101 -15.80 3.34 8.93
CA LEU A 101 -15.69 3.08 7.50
C LEU A 101 -16.41 1.80 7.11
N THR A 102 -17.09 1.86 5.97
CA THR A 102 -17.66 0.70 5.25
C THR A 102 -16.90 0.53 3.95
N ILE A 103 -16.27 -0.62 3.77
CA ILE A 103 -15.40 -0.90 2.63
C ILE A 103 -15.94 -2.12 1.88
N THR A 104 -16.24 -1.97 0.60
CA THR A 104 -16.82 -3.06 -0.20
C THR A 104 -15.75 -4.04 -0.65
N THR A 105 -14.74 -3.57 -1.35
CA THR A 105 -13.66 -4.37 -1.95
C THR A 105 -12.31 -3.88 -1.44
N THR A 106 -11.48 -4.79 -0.99
CA THR A 106 -10.12 -4.45 -0.58
C THR A 106 -9.11 -5.25 -1.39
N ILE A 107 -8.14 -4.57 -1.97
CA ILE A 107 -7.07 -5.17 -2.76
C ILE A 107 -5.72 -4.85 -2.12
N ALA A 108 -5.04 -5.86 -1.59
CA ALA A 108 -3.72 -5.77 -1.00
C ALA A 108 -2.68 -6.37 -1.95
N ASP A 109 -1.92 -5.51 -2.64
CA ASP A 109 -0.91 -5.89 -3.63
C ASP A 109 0.47 -6.01 -2.98
N GLY A 110 1.03 -7.21 -2.99
CA GLY A 110 2.32 -7.50 -2.35
C GLY A 110 2.30 -7.34 -0.84
N MET A 111 1.20 -7.68 -0.19
CA MET A 111 1.05 -7.58 1.27
C MET A 111 2.10 -8.44 1.98
N PRO A 112 2.91 -7.88 2.90
CA PRO A 112 3.79 -8.66 3.74
C PRO A 112 2.99 -9.55 4.71
N LEU A 113 3.11 -10.88 4.56
CA LEU A 113 2.41 -11.88 5.40
C LEU A 113 3.22 -12.29 6.63
N HIS A 114 4.07 -11.42 7.12
CA HIS A 114 4.84 -11.62 8.35
C HIS A 114 4.64 -10.43 9.29
N ASP A 115 4.58 -10.72 10.57
CA ASP A 115 4.59 -9.69 11.59
C ASP A 115 6.02 -9.22 11.87
N TYR A 116 6.13 -7.99 12.37
CA TYR A 116 7.37 -7.53 12.97
C TYR A 116 7.65 -8.29 14.27
N PRO A 117 8.93 -8.37 14.71
CA PRO A 117 9.26 -9.06 15.94
C PRO A 117 8.55 -8.47 17.16
N ASP A 118 8.21 -9.30 18.14
CA ASP A 118 7.60 -8.86 19.41
C ASP A 118 8.64 -8.20 20.32
N ILE A 119 9.05 -6.99 19.96
CA ILE A 119 9.95 -6.17 20.76
C ILE A 119 9.13 -5.08 21.46
N ARG A 120 9.12 -5.09 22.79
CA ARG A 120 8.33 -4.15 23.61
C ARG A 120 9.13 -2.96 24.10
N SER A 121 10.44 -3.14 24.35
CA SER A 121 11.28 -2.05 24.85
C SER A 121 11.55 -0.99 23.76
N LYS A 122 11.54 0.28 24.17
CA LYS A 122 11.86 1.41 23.28
C LYS A 122 13.26 1.24 22.65
N TRP A 123 14.25 0.93 23.47
CA TRP A 123 15.63 0.70 23.02
C TRP A 123 15.72 -0.43 22.00
N GLY A 124 15.06 -1.58 22.26
CA GLY A 124 15.04 -2.70 21.32
C GLY A 124 14.40 -2.33 19.97
N LYS A 125 13.30 -1.55 19.98
CA LYS A 125 12.70 -1.03 18.76
C LYS A 125 13.65 -0.10 18.00
N ASP A 126 14.35 0.78 18.71
CA ASP A 126 15.33 1.70 18.11
C ASP A 126 16.48 0.94 17.45
N VAL A 127 17.02 -0.07 18.11
CA VAL A 127 18.08 -0.95 17.55
C VAL A 127 17.57 -1.73 16.35
N TYR A 128 16.40 -2.33 16.43
CA TYR A 128 15.81 -3.04 15.30
C TYR A 128 15.62 -2.13 14.08
N CYS A 129 15.03 -0.95 14.26
CA CYS A 129 14.87 0.02 13.18
C CYS A 129 16.21 0.47 12.61
N PHE A 130 17.24 0.67 13.45
CA PHE A 130 18.57 1.05 12.98
C PHE A 130 19.13 0.05 11.98
N PHE A 131 18.99 -1.25 12.26
CA PHE A 131 19.47 -2.29 11.35
C PHE A 131 18.48 -2.58 10.20
N TYR A 132 17.20 -2.78 10.49
CA TYR A 132 16.21 -3.17 9.49
C TYR A 132 15.85 -2.01 8.57
N THR A 133 15.28 -0.95 9.11
CA THR A 133 14.89 0.23 8.33
C THR A 133 16.10 0.97 7.79
N GLY A 134 17.23 0.95 8.53
CA GLY A 134 18.48 1.60 8.15
C GLY A 134 19.05 1.09 6.84
N ILE A 135 18.93 -0.20 6.55
CA ILE A 135 19.34 -0.78 5.26
C ILE A 135 18.51 -0.16 4.11
N PHE A 136 17.19 -0.12 4.26
CA PHE A 136 16.31 0.47 3.26
C PHE A 136 16.55 1.99 3.11
N TYR A 137 16.69 2.69 4.21
CA TYR A 137 17.02 4.13 4.21
C TYR A 137 18.36 4.40 3.52
N ALA A 138 19.40 3.62 3.82
CA ALA A 138 20.70 3.76 3.18
C ALA A 138 20.66 3.48 1.67
N VAL A 139 19.76 2.60 1.22
CA VAL A 139 19.62 2.23 -0.20
C VAL A 139 18.68 3.18 -0.95
N MET A 140 17.54 3.54 -0.38
CA MET A 140 16.44 4.24 -1.05
C MET A 140 16.26 5.69 -0.55
N GLY A 141 16.62 5.99 0.70
CA GLY A 141 16.31 7.27 1.32
C GLY A 141 17.06 8.47 0.71
N HIS A 142 18.30 8.27 0.27
CA HIS A 142 19.12 9.31 -0.40
C HIS A 142 19.96 8.71 -1.54
N PRO A 143 19.32 8.17 -2.59
CA PRO A 143 20.04 7.53 -3.66
C PRO A 143 20.83 8.56 -4.49
N GLY A 144 22.16 8.51 -4.45
CA GLY A 144 23.01 9.24 -5.38
C GLY A 144 22.83 8.76 -6.84
N PRO A 145 23.33 9.52 -7.85
CA PRO A 145 23.06 9.23 -9.27
C PRO A 145 23.36 7.78 -9.71
N LYS A 146 24.47 7.22 -9.24
CA LYS A 146 24.84 5.83 -9.56
C LYS A 146 23.85 4.82 -8.97
N ARG A 147 23.39 5.07 -7.74
CA ARG A 147 22.43 4.20 -7.05
C ARG A 147 21.03 4.31 -7.65
N LYS A 148 20.60 5.50 -8.07
CA LYS A 148 19.36 5.71 -8.82
C LYS A 148 19.33 4.90 -10.12
N LYS A 149 20.44 4.97 -10.90
CA LYS A 149 20.60 4.15 -12.11
C LYS A 149 20.52 2.64 -11.81
N PHE A 150 21.15 2.21 -10.73
CA PHE A 150 21.08 0.81 -10.30
C PHE A 150 19.67 0.40 -9.90
N LEU A 151 18.98 1.19 -9.07
CA LEU A 151 17.60 0.92 -8.64
C LEU A 151 16.63 0.93 -9.83
N ALA A 152 16.78 1.88 -10.76
CA ALA A 152 16.00 1.93 -11.99
C ALA A 152 16.18 0.64 -12.80
N LYS A 153 17.45 0.20 -12.99
CA LYS A 153 17.75 -1.05 -13.71
C LYS A 153 17.15 -2.27 -13.03
N VAL A 154 17.26 -2.38 -11.70
CA VAL A 154 16.70 -3.51 -10.93
C VAL A 154 15.17 -3.52 -10.99
N ALA A 155 14.55 -2.33 -10.97
CA ALA A 155 13.11 -2.19 -11.08
C ALA A 155 12.58 -2.27 -12.53
N GLY A 156 13.47 -2.40 -13.54
CA GLY A 156 13.08 -2.40 -14.95
C GLY A 156 12.53 -1.05 -15.44
N ARG A 157 13.00 0.07 -14.86
CA ARG A 157 12.50 1.43 -15.12
C ARG A 157 13.60 2.34 -15.64
N THR A 158 13.19 3.49 -16.23
CA THR A 158 14.12 4.55 -16.56
C THR A 158 14.62 5.30 -15.31
N PRO A 159 15.78 5.96 -15.35
CA PRO A 159 16.24 6.79 -14.23
C PRO A 159 15.26 7.90 -13.85
N GLU A 160 14.57 8.48 -14.83
CA GLU A 160 13.58 9.54 -14.66
C GLU A 160 12.32 9.02 -13.94
N GLU A 161 11.86 7.82 -14.31
CA GLU A 161 10.75 7.14 -13.62
C GLU A 161 11.13 6.80 -12.18
N ALA A 162 12.34 6.28 -11.97
CA ALA A 162 12.83 5.98 -10.63
C ALA A 162 12.92 7.24 -9.75
N ASP A 163 13.32 8.38 -10.30
CA ASP A 163 13.36 9.66 -9.57
C ASP A 163 11.98 10.15 -9.14
N ARG A 164 10.96 9.96 -9.98
CA ARG A 164 9.59 10.34 -9.66
C ARG A 164 8.99 9.44 -8.56
N ILE A 165 9.36 8.18 -8.54
CA ILE A 165 8.81 7.18 -7.63
C ILE A 165 9.54 7.16 -6.29
N LEU A 166 10.88 7.19 -6.32
CA LEU A 166 11.72 7.14 -5.14
C LEU A 166 11.83 8.53 -4.51
N TYR A 167 11.08 8.76 -3.45
CA TYR A 167 11.18 10.01 -2.72
C TYR A 167 12.41 10.04 -1.82
N GLY A 168 13.55 10.43 -2.40
CA GLY A 168 14.86 10.47 -1.73
C GLY A 168 15.07 11.63 -0.75
N LYS A 169 14.02 12.34 -0.32
CA LYS A 169 14.11 13.47 0.64
C LYS A 169 13.46 13.17 2.00
N ALA A 170 12.83 12.02 2.15
CA ALA A 170 12.22 11.64 3.41
C ALA A 170 13.28 11.54 4.52
N THR A 171 12.99 12.12 5.70
CA THR A 171 13.88 12.09 6.84
C THR A 171 14.05 10.68 7.39
N TRP A 172 15.19 10.43 8.08
CA TRP A 172 15.35 9.19 8.85
C TRP A 172 14.17 8.92 9.80
N ARG A 173 13.64 9.99 10.40
CA ARG A 173 12.51 9.87 11.32
C ARG A 173 11.25 9.39 10.63
N SER A 174 10.93 9.93 9.46
CA SER A 174 9.81 9.46 8.65
C SER A 174 9.97 7.98 8.24
N TRP A 175 11.15 7.58 7.79
CA TRP A 175 11.45 6.18 7.46
C TRP A 175 11.32 5.27 8.68
N LYS A 176 11.95 5.64 9.79
CA LYS A 176 11.87 4.88 11.04
C LYS A 176 10.42 4.70 11.50
N ASN A 177 9.62 5.74 11.45
CA ASN A 177 8.26 5.74 11.92
C ASN A 177 7.32 4.86 11.09
N GLN A 178 7.65 4.53 9.84
CA GLN A 178 6.90 3.52 9.09
C GLN A 178 6.90 2.16 9.80
N ASP A 179 8.04 1.73 10.31
CA ASP A 179 8.21 0.40 10.91
C ASP A 179 8.04 0.41 12.43
N TYR A 180 8.55 1.45 13.12
CA TYR A 180 8.68 1.53 14.57
C TYR A 180 7.39 1.23 15.33
N PHE A 181 6.28 1.76 14.86
CA PHE A 181 4.98 1.59 15.52
C PHE A 181 4.29 0.26 15.21
N LEU A 182 4.80 -0.48 14.22
CA LEU A 182 4.33 -1.82 13.87
C LEU A 182 5.10 -2.92 14.62
N ILE A 183 6.29 -2.61 15.17
CA ILE A 183 7.09 -3.56 15.96
C ILE A 183 6.34 -3.92 17.23
N GLY A 184 6.17 -5.22 17.48
CA GLY A 184 5.41 -5.77 18.59
C GLY A 184 3.89 -5.75 18.38
N LYS A 185 3.41 -5.32 17.20
CA LYS A 185 1.99 -5.35 16.81
C LYS A 185 1.76 -6.55 15.90
N LYS A 186 0.78 -7.37 16.21
CA LYS A 186 0.31 -8.45 15.33
C LYS A 186 -0.68 -7.92 14.32
N THR A 187 -0.61 -8.41 13.10
CA THR A 187 -1.61 -8.11 12.08
C THR A 187 -2.93 -8.79 12.44
N ASP A 188 -4.00 -8.02 12.55
CA ASP A 188 -5.35 -8.54 12.81
C ASP A 188 -6.01 -9.02 11.51
N TYR A 189 -5.77 -10.25 11.13
CA TYR A 189 -6.35 -10.84 9.92
C TYR A 189 -7.87 -11.08 10.03
N ALA A 190 -8.49 -10.98 11.21
CA ALA A 190 -9.95 -11.03 11.33
C ALA A 190 -10.64 -9.85 10.61
N LEU A 191 -9.90 -8.76 10.38
CA LEU A 191 -10.37 -7.63 9.58
C LEU A 191 -10.69 -7.99 8.13
N PHE A 192 -10.15 -9.09 7.60
CA PHE A 192 -10.49 -9.58 6.25
C PHE A 192 -11.98 -9.89 6.12
N GLY A 193 -12.64 -10.29 7.22
CA GLY A 193 -14.10 -10.55 7.23
C GLY A 193 -14.98 -9.29 7.13
N LYS A 194 -14.39 -8.09 7.13
CA LYS A 194 -15.15 -6.83 7.00
C LYS A 194 -15.37 -6.37 5.55
N THR A 195 -14.74 -7.03 4.59
CA THR A 195 -14.66 -6.64 3.19
C THR A 195 -14.44 -7.86 2.32
N ASP A 196 -14.69 -7.76 1.01
CA ASP A 196 -14.17 -8.76 0.07
C ASP A 196 -12.66 -8.52 -0.15
N MET A 197 -11.83 -9.37 0.46
CA MET A 197 -10.38 -9.24 0.48
C MET A 197 -9.73 -9.98 -0.69
N TYR A 198 -8.92 -9.26 -1.46
CA TYR A 198 -8.09 -9.79 -2.54
C TYR A 198 -6.61 -9.58 -2.22
N LEU A 199 -5.83 -10.67 -2.22
CA LEU A 199 -4.37 -10.64 -2.05
C LEU A 199 -3.71 -10.85 -3.42
N TRP A 200 -3.07 -9.82 -3.95
CA TRP A 200 -2.40 -9.86 -5.25
C TRP A 200 -0.88 -9.87 -5.08
N TYR A 201 -0.19 -10.63 -5.94
CA TYR A 201 1.27 -10.71 -5.90
C TYR A 201 1.85 -10.78 -7.30
N GLY A 202 2.69 -9.79 -7.64
CA GLY A 202 3.61 -9.87 -8.77
C GLY A 202 4.92 -10.53 -8.29
N ILE A 203 5.27 -11.68 -8.84
CA ILE A 203 6.40 -12.49 -8.35
C ILE A 203 7.51 -12.71 -9.38
N LYS A 204 7.28 -12.37 -10.66
CA LYS A 204 8.19 -12.61 -11.80
C LYS A 204 8.95 -13.94 -11.69
N GLY A 205 8.20 -15.03 -11.82
CA GLY A 205 8.70 -16.39 -11.68
C GLY A 205 7.79 -17.27 -10.82
N ASP A 206 8.37 -18.12 -10.02
CA ASP A 206 7.64 -19.01 -9.12
C ASP A 206 7.37 -18.38 -7.75
N VAL A 207 6.29 -18.82 -7.12
CA VAL A 207 5.94 -18.42 -5.75
C VAL A 207 7.03 -18.92 -4.79
N ASP A 208 7.61 -17.99 -4.03
CA ASP A 208 8.59 -18.40 -3.02
C ASP A 208 7.94 -19.16 -1.85
N LYS A 209 8.78 -19.91 -1.10
CA LYS A 209 8.31 -20.74 0.02
C LYS A 209 7.71 -19.90 1.16
N LYS A 210 8.18 -18.65 1.35
CA LYS A 210 7.67 -17.78 2.43
C LYS A 210 6.28 -17.26 2.11
N LEU A 211 6.04 -16.84 0.86
CA LEU A 211 4.72 -16.42 0.40
C LEU A 211 3.73 -17.59 0.48
N SER A 212 4.10 -18.78 -0.03
CA SER A 212 3.28 -19.99 0.08
C SER A 212 2.91 -20.30 1.53
N ALA A 213 3.90 -20.34 2.43
CA ALA A 213 3.67 -20.64 3.84
C ALA A 213 2.74 -19.59 4.51
N GLY A 214 2.90 -18.31 4.16
CA GLY A 214 2.04 -17.23 4.66
C GLY A 214 0.59 -17.40 4.20
N LEU A 215 0.37 -17.64 2.91
CA LEU A 215 -0.98 -17.87 2.35
C LEU A 215 -1.64 -19.12 2.96
N ASP A 216 -0.87 -20.20 3.14
CA ASP A 216 -1.39 -21.42 3.77
C ASP A 216 -1.71 -21.21 5.27
N ALA A 217 -0.95 -20.37 5.97
CA ALA A 217 -1.27 -19.99 7.35
C ALA A 217 -2.60 -19.21 7.44
N LEU A 218 -2.84 -18.26 6.53
CA LEU A 218 -4.10 -17.54 6.47
C LEU A 218 -5.29 -18.45 6.15
N LYS A 219 -5.13 -19.38 5.21
CA LYS A 219 -6.17 -20.38 4.90
C LYS A 219 -6.48 -21.28 6.09
N ARG A 220 -5.44 -21.80 6.78
CA ARG A 220 -5.64 -22.61 8.00
C ARG A 220 -6.30 -21.81 9.13
N GLY A 221 -6.05 -20.52 9.19
CA GLY A 221 -6.73 -19.60 10.12
C GLY A 221 -8.18 -19.32 9.79
N GLY A 222 -8.69 -19.81 8.64
CA GLY A 222 -10.09 -19.60 8.21
C GLY A 222 -10.41 -18.16 7.79
N TYR A 223 -9.39 -17.34 7.48
CA TYR A 223 -9.62 -15.97 7.05
C TYR A 223 -10.13 -15.91 5.61
N PRO A 224 -11.18 -15.11 5.31
CA PRO A 224 -11.74 -15.01 3.97
C PRO A 224 -10.87 -14.12 3.08
N PHE A 225 -10.38 -14.68 1.97
CA PHE A 225 -9.68 -13.92 0.93
C PHE A 225 -9.59 -14.69 -0.38
N GLU A 226 -9.43 -13.96 -1.48
CA GLU A 226 -9.02 -14.51 -2.78
C GLU A 226 -7.57 -14.13 -3.09
N THR A 227 -6.84 -15.00 -3.77
CA THR A 227 -5.45 -14.74 -4.17
C THR A 227 -5.31 -14.69 -5.67
N LYS A 228 -4.58 -13.71 -6.18
CA LYS A 228 -4.15 -13.65 -7.59
C LYS A 228 -2.65 -13.45 -7.71
N ILE A 229 -2.00 -14.33 -8.48
CA ILE A 229 -0.56 -14.34 -8.72
C ILE A 229 -0.27 -13.93 -10.16
N PHE A 230 0.55 -12.90 -10.35
CA PHE A 230 1.01 -12.41 -11.66
C PHE A 230 2.47 -12.85 -11.86
N LYS A 231 2.66 -13.96 -12.57
CA LYS A 231 4.00 -14.56 -12.79
C LYS A 231 4.88 -13.77 -13.75
N ASP A 232 4.29 -12.92 -14.55
CA ASP A 232 4.94 -12.06 -15.55
C ASP A 232 5.41 -10.71 -14.98
N LEU A 233 4.97 -10.36 -13.77
CA LEU A 233 5.20 -9.06 -13.13
C LEU A 233 6.06 -9.18 -11.87
N GLY A 234 6.87 -8.16 -11.61
CA GLY A 234 7.56 -7.97 -10.34
C GLY A 234 6.63 -7.39 -9.26
N HIS A 235 7.17 -7.22 -8.06
CA HIS A 235 6.48 -6.63 -6.92
C HIS A 235 5.91 -5.24 -7.27
N GLY A 236 4.59 -5.07 -7.20
CA GLY A 236 3.90 -3.84 -7.58
C GLY A 236 3.87 -3.53 -9.07
N GLY A 237 4.33 -4.45 -9.92
CA GLY A 237 4.42 -4.23 -11.36
C GLY A 237 3.07 -3.98 -12.02
N LEU A 238 1.99 -4.57 -11.50
CA LEU A 238 0.66 -4.36 -12.10
C LEU A 238 0.23 -2.88 -12.01
N ALA A 239 0.25 -2.31 -10.81
CA ALA A 239 -0.11 -0.91 -10.61
C ALA A 239 0.92 0.07 -11.18
N GLY A 240 2.20 -0.32 -11.21
CA GLY A 240 3.27 0.58 -11.62
C GLY A 240 3.58 0.58 -13.12
N GLU A 241 3.30 -0.52 -13.83
CA GLU A 241 3.77 -0.73 -15.21
C GLU A 241 2.63 -0.96 -16.21
N GLN A 242 1.46 -1.41 -15.74
CA GLN A 242 0.34 -1.82 -16.59
C GLN A 242 -1.01 -1.22 -16.14
N PRO A 243 -1.19 0.12 -16.20
CA PRO A 243 -2.39 0.79 -15.72
C PRO A 243 -3.71 0.24 -16.29
N GLU A 244 -3.76 -0.03 -17.60
CA GLU A 244 -4.97 -0.58 -18.24
C GLU A 244 -5.28 -2.01 -17.77
N ARG A 245 -4.26 -2.86 -17.59
CA ARG A 245 -4.46 -4.21 -17.06
C ARG A 245 -4.87 -4.14 -15.60
N PHE A 246 -4.26 -3.25 -14.83
CA PHE A 246 -4.66 -2.99 -13.45
C PHE A 246 -6.13 -2.61 -13.38
N SER A 247 -6.58 -1.68 -14.23
CA SER A 247 -7.97 -1.24 -14.29
C SER A 247 -8.92 -2.41 -14.56
N ARG A 248 -8.64 -3.25 -15.56
CA ARG A 248 -9.47 -4.44 -15.85
C ARG A 248 -9.53 -5.42 -14.67
N GLU A 249 -8.41 -5.65 -13.98
CA GLU A 249 -8.34 -6.57 -12.85
C GLU A 249 -9.10 -6.04 -11.63
N VAL A 250 -8.97 -4.75 -11.33
CA VAL A 250 -9.72 -4.09 -10.24
C VAL A 250 -11.23 -4.14 -10.51
N GLN A 251 -11.67 -3.78 -11.72
CA GLN A 251 -13.07 -3.84 -12.10
C GLN A 251 -13.64 -5.27 -11.98
N ALA A 252 -12.87 -6.28 -12.40
CA ALA A 252 -13.27 -7.66 -12.28
C ALA A 252 -13.39 -8.12 -10.81
N ALA A 253 -12.46 -7.71 -9.95
CA ALA A 253 -12.51 -8.01 -8.51
C ALA A 253 -13.72 -7.32 -7.85
N HIS A 254 -13.91 -6.03 -8.13
CA HIS A 254 -15.01 -5.25 -7.55
C HIS A 254 -16.39 -5.76 -7.99
N ARG A 255 -16.55 -6.13 -9.27
CA ARG A 255 -17.79 -6.74 -9.77
C ARG A 255 -18.15 -8.01 -9.00
N ARG A 256 -17.17 -8.92 -8.78
CA ARG A 256 -17.41 -10.14 -7.97
C ARG A 256 -17.83 -9.81 -6.54
N SER A 257 -17.28 -8.74 -5.95
CA SER A 257 -17.69 -8.29 -4.62
C SER A 257 -19.12 -7.78 -4.60
N LEU A 258 -19.56 -7.07 -5.63
CA LEU A 258 -20.95 -6.60 -5.74
C LEU A 258 -21.94 -7.76 -5.95
N GLU A 259 -21.57 -8.74 -6.78
CA GLU A 259 -22.37 -9.94 -7.02
C GLU A 259 -22.62 -10.72 -5.72
N ARG A 260 -21.59 -10.95 -4.90
CA ARG A 260 -21.73 -11.63 -3.58
C ARG A 260 -22.59 -10.87 -2.57
N LYS A 261 -22.64 -9.55 -2.66
CA LYS A 261 -23.50 -8.76 -1.75
C LYS A 261 -24.97 -8.75 -2.18
N ALA A 262 -25.25 -9.11 -3.43
CA ALA A 262 -26.59 -9.19 -3.97
C ALA A 262 -27.25 -10.55 -3.74
N GLU A 263 -26.47 -11.60 -3.41
CA GLU A 263 -26.91 -12.94 -2.99
C GLU A 263 -27.25 -12.96 -1.50
#